data_10434591b8f4fabb41bc3132bfd51919
#
_entry.id   10434591b8f4fabb41bc3132bfd51919
#
_cell.length_a   1.000
_cell.length_b   1.000
_cell.length_c   1.000
_cell.angle_alpha   90.00
_cell.angle_beta   90.00
_cell.angle_gamma   90.00
#
_symmetry.space_group_name_H-M   'P 1'
#
loop_
_entity.id
_entity.type
_entity.pdbx_description
1 polymer ?
#
loop_
_entity_poly.entity_id
_entity_poly.type
_entity_poly.pdbx_seq_one_letter_code
_entity_poly.pdbx_strand_id
1 'polypeptide(L)'
;MIKNLIFDVGGVLFDYRWKEMFMDYGLDEDNAIRVGTQMFNDPDRTWDIFDLGIKSDEEIADIFCKKYPGDEDVIRWFIRHGEYMQVPRPKVWKKVHELKQKGYKIYILSNYPESLFKKHTEYADFMDDIDGLMVSYMIHKAKPAEDIYKALCDKYGLDRSESIFFDDRSENVEGAIKFGMKSVKILSEQVLLDELDRF
;
A
#
# COMPACT_ATOMS: atom_id res chain seq x y z
N MET A 1 18.36 17.75 -8.42
CA MET A 1 16.93 18.15 -8.62
C MET A 1 16.11 16.86 -8.60
N ILE A 2 14.90 16.86 -8.02
CA ILE A 2 14.04 15.67 -8.03
C ILE A 2 13.54 15.42 -9.45
N LYS A 3 13.60 14.17 -9.87
CA LYS A 3 13.13 13.67 -11.18
C LYS A 3 12.14 12.51 -11.01
N ASN A 4 12.28 11.74 -9.93
CA ASN A 4 11.53 10.52 -9.67
C ASN A 4 10.61 10.73 -8.48
N LEU A 5 9.31 10.54 -8.68
CA LEU A 5 8.28 10.57 -7.65
C LEU A 5 7.85 9.12 -7.39
N ILE A 6 8.02 8.65 -6.16
CA ILE A 6 7.76 7.28 -5.78
C ILE A 6 6.62 7.29 -4.76
N PHE A 7 5.59 6.50 -4.99
CA PHE A 7 4.38 6.48 -4.18
C PHE A 7 4.17 5.12 -3.53
N ASP A 8 3.80 5.11 -2.25
CA ASP A 8 3.04 3.98 -1.73
C ASP A 8 1.64 3.96 -2.34
N VAL A 9 0.95 2.85 -2.21
CA VAL A 9 -0.42 2.67 -2.71
C VAL A 9 -1.43 2.95 -1.62
N GLY A 10 -1.40 2.18 -0.54
CA GLY A 10 -2.33 2.33 0.58
C GLY A 10 -2.10 3.59 1.39
N GLY A 11 -3.16 4.30 1.78
CA GLY A 11 -3.04 5.56 2.50
C GLY A 11 -2.49 6.73 1.67
N VAL A 12 -2.00 6.46 0.44
CA VAL A 12 -1.40 7.46 -0.47
C VAL A 12 -2.20 7.58 -1.77
N LEU A 13 -2.15 6.58 -2.66
CA LEU A 13 -2.90 6.59 -3.91
C LEU A 13 -4.36 6.13 -3.75
N PHE A 14 -4.61 5.32 -2.73
CA PHE A 14 -5.94 4.90 -2.28
C PHE A 14 -6.10 5.17 -0.79
N ASP A 15 -7.34 5.28 -0.34
CA ASP A 15 -7.71 5.14 1.07
C ASP A 15 -8.36 3.77 1.30
N TYR A 16 -8.63 3.43 2.56
CA TYR A 16 -9.25 2.16 2.92
C TYR A 16 -10.50 2.37 3.77
N ARG A 17 -11.53 1.54 3.51
CA ARG A 17 -12.79 1.46 4.25
C ARG A 17 -12.97 0.09 4.92
N TRP A 18 -11.89 -0.45 5.46
CA TRP A 18 -11.90 -1.79 6.05
C TRP A 18 -12.96 -1.97 7.16
N LYS A 19 -13.18 -0.94 7.99
CA LYS A 19 -14.20 -0.97 9.04
C LYS A 19 -15.60 -1.03 8.45
N GLU A 20 -15.90 -0.15 7.52
CA GLU A 20 -17.17 -0.12 6.80
C GLU A 20 -17.40 -1.43 6.03
N MET A 21 -16.36 -2.04 5.49
CA MET A 21 -16.45 -3.33 4.82
C MET A 21 -16.89 -4.44 5.77
N PHE A 22 -16.35 -4.51 7.00
CA PHE A 22 -16.85 -5.42 8.03
C PHE A 22 -18.30 -5.14 8.43
N MET A 23 -18.70 -3.87 8.47
CA MET A 23 -20.08 -3.47 8.72
C MET A 23 -21.02 -3.88 7.56
N ASP A 24 -20.56 -3.79 6.30
CA ASP A 24 -21.29 -4.28 5.12
C ASP A 24 -21.53 -5.80 5.16
N TYR A 25 -20.63 -6.55 5.78
CA TYR A 25 -20.83 -7.97 6.06
C TYR A 25 -21.96 -8.22 7.06
N GLY A 26 -22.24 -7.27 7.94
CA GLY A 26 -23.29 -7.35 8.95
C GLY A 26 -22.82 -7.26 10.40
N LEU A 27 -21.55 -6.91 10.63
CA LEU A 27 -21.06 -6.63 11.99
C LEU A 27 -21.51 -5.23 12.43
N ASP A 28 -21.78 -5.09 13.73
CA ASP A 28 -21.84 -3.77 14.35
C ASP A 28 -20.43 -3.12 14.40
N GLU A 29 -20.38 -1.82 14.72
CA GLU A 29 -19.13 -1.06 14.69
C GLU A 29 -18.08 -1.62 15.67
N ASP A 30 -18.46 -2.03 16.87
CA ASP A 30 -17.54 -2.55 17.88
C ASP A 30 -16.92 -3.88 17.42
N ASN A 31 -17.72 -4.78 16.86
CA ASN A 31 -17.23 -6.03 16.29
C ASN A 31 -16.40 -5.81 15.03
N ALA A 32 -16.75 -4.87 14.17
CA ALA A 32 -15.95 -4.50 12.99
C ALA A 32 -14.56 -4.01 13.41
N ILE A 33 -14.47 -3.14 14.41
CA ILE A 33 -13.19 -2.65 14.97
C ILE A 33 -12.41 -3.80 15.59
N ARG A 34 -13.06 -4.67 16.35
CA ARG A 34 -12.43 -5.83 17.00
C ARG A 34 -11.79 -6.77 15.97
N VAL A 35 -12.55 -7.20 14.97
CA VAL A 35 -12.07 -8.13 13.95
C VAL A 35 -10.97 -7.48 13.11
N GLY A 36 -11.13 -6.22 12.69
CA GLY A 36 -10.11 -5.48 11.96
C GLY A 36 -8.82 -5.34 12.74
N THR A 37 -8.90 -5.02 14.05
CA THR A 37 -7.74 -4.95 14.93
C THR A 37 -7.03 -6.30 15.05
N GLN A 38 -7.79 -7.39 15.19
CA GLN A 38 -7.24 -8.75 15.23
C GLN A 38 -6.47 -9.10 13.96
N MET A 39 -6.94 -8.66 12.79
CA MET A 39 -6.29 -8.98 11.51
C MET A 39 -5.09 -8.06 11.22
N PHE A 40 -5.24 -6.75 11.40
CA PHE A 40 -4.20 -5.78 11.01
C PHE A 40 -3.12 -5.55 12.09
N ASN A 41 -3.46 -5.75 13.36
CA ASN A 41 -2.51 -5.61 14.49
C ASN A 41 -2.18 -6.96 15.13
N ASP A 42 -2.30 -8.05 14.36
CA ASP A 42 -1.96 -9.41 14.80
C ASP A 42 -0.52 -9.49 15.34
N PRO A 43 -0.31 -10.01 16.57
CA PRO A 43 1.03 -10.10 17.19
C PRO A 43 2.03 -10.91 16.35
N ASP A 44 1.57 -11.91 15.61
CA ASP A 44 2.43 -12.74 14.75
C ASP A 44 2.63 -12.12 13.36
N ARG A 45 2.11 -10.91 13.14
CA ARG A 45 2.24 -10.16 11.89
C ARG A 45 1.80 -10.96 10.66
N THR A 46 0.68 -11.68 10.78
CA THR A 46 0.15 -12.52 9.69
C THR A 46 -0.16 -11.70 8.43
N TRP A 47 -0.61 -10.45 8.61
CA TRP A 47 -0.84 -9.55 7.47
C TRP A 47 0.46 -9.22 6.72
N ASP A 48 1.58 -9.04 7.43
CA ASP A 48 2.88 -8.80 6.79
C ASP A 48 3.34 -10.02 5.98
N ILE A 49 3.04 -11.24 6.44
CA ILE A 49 3.30 -12.48 5.68
C ILE A 49 2.47 -12.49 4.40
N PHE A 50 1.24 -11.99 4.46
CA PHE A 50 0.37 -11.81 3.30
C PHE A 50 0.97 -10.81 2.31
N ASP A 51 1.39 -9.63 2.79
CA ASP A 51 2.06 -8.59 1.98
C ASP A 51 3.34 -9.09 1.30
N LEU A 52 4.05 -10.02 1.91
CA LEU A 52 5.24 -10.65 1.32
C LEU A 52 4.91 -11.65 0.19
N GLY A 53 3.64 -12.03 0.00
CA GLY A 53 3.25 -13.00 -1.02
C GLY A 53 3.80 -14.41 -0.81
N ILE A 54 4.14 -14.78 0.45
CA ILE A 54 4.71 -16.08 0.79
C ILE A 54 3.61 -17.15 0.92
N LYS A 55 2.39 -16.69 1.18
CA LYS A 55 1.22 -17.54 1.39
C LYS A 55 0.06 -17.06 0.52
N SER A 56 -0.75 -18.02 0.07
CA SER A 56 -1.99 -17.74 -0.65
C SER A 56 -3.06 -17.11 0.25
N ASP A 57 -4.07 -16.49 -0.36
CA ASP A 57 -5.24 -15.92 0.32
C ASP A 57 -5.91 -16.94 1.26
N GLU A 58 -6.07 -18.20 0.81
CA GLU A 58 -6.69 -19.26 1.61
C GLU A 58 -5.81 -19.67 2.80
N GLU A 59 -4.48 -19.77 2.63
CA GLU A 59 -3.57 -20.07 3.73
C GLU A 59 -3.57 -18.95 4.79
N ILE A 60 -3.64 -17.69 4.37
CA ILE A 60 -3.75 -16.54 5.27
C ILE A 60 -5.08 -16.56 6.01
N ALA A 61 -6.18 -16.83 5.29
CA ALA A 61 -7.50 -16.98 5.90
C ALA A 61 -7.50 -18.12 6.95
N ASP A 62 -6.90 -19.27 6.63
CA ASP A 62 -6.81 -20.41 7.55
C ASP A 62 -6.01 -20.07 8.83
N ILE A 63 -4.92 -19.30 8.71
CA ILE A 63 -4.13 -18.85 9.86
C ILE A 63 -4.99 -17.96 10.76
N PHE A 64 -5.67 -16.96 10.21
CA PHE A 64 -6.54 -16.08 10.98
C PHE A 64 -7.72 -16.81 11.61
N CYS A 65 -8.40 -17.69 10.85
CA CYS A 65 -9.52 -18.49 11.36
C CYS A 65 -9.11 -19.39 12.52
N LYS A 66 -7.95 -20.04 12.43
CA LYS A 66 -7.42 -20.86 13.53
C LYS A 66 -7.10 -20.02 14.77
N LYS A 67 -6.67 -18.79 14.58
CA LYS A 67 -6.24 -17.89 15.65
C LYS A 67 -7.42 -17.19 16.33
N TYR A 68 -8.46 -16.89 15.58
CA TYR A 68 -9.64 -16.15 16.01
C TYR A 68 -10.92 -16.96 15.77
N PRO A 69 -11.13 -18.05 16.57
CA PRO A 69 -12.32 -18.88 16.41
C PRO A 69 -13.58 -18.10 16.76
N GLY A 70 -14.61 -18.30 15.94
CA GLY A 70 -15.88 -17.57 16.00
C GLY A 70 -16.00 -16.42 15.00
N ASP A 71 -14.90 -16.05 14.34
CA ASP A 71 -14.87 -15.00 13.30
C ASP A 71 -14.56 -15.57 11.90
N GLU A 72 -14.57 -16.92 11.72
CA GLU A 72 -14.08 -17.59 10.52
C GLU A 72 -14.77 -17.11 9.24
N ASP A 73 -16.10 -17.00 9.28
CA ASP A 73 -16.89 -16.63 8.09
C ASP A 73 -16.60 -15.20 7.64
N VAL A 74 -16.53 -14.26 8.58
CA VAL A 74 -16.25 -12.86 8.26
C VAL A 74 -14.79 -12.66 7.80
N ILE A 75 -13.82 -13.37 8.41
CA ILE A 75 -12.41 -13.34 8.00
C ILE A 75 -12.27 -13.84 6.57
N ARG A 76 -12.85 -15.00 6.24
CA ARG A 76 -12.81 -15.56 4.88
C ARG A 76 -13.50 -14.64 3.89
N TRP A 77 -14.65 -14.11 4.27
CA TRP A 77 -15.36 -13.15 3.43
C TRP A 77 -14.52 -11.90 3.16
N PHE A 78 -13.89 -11.32 4.18
CA PHE A 78 -13.06 -10.13 4.04
C PHE A 78 -11.88 -10.35 3.08
N ILE A 79 -11.12 -11.43 3.26
CA ILE A 79 -9.98 -11.75 2.39
C ILE A 79 -10.44 -12.01 0.95
N ARG A 80 -11.54 -12.73 0.77
CA ARG A 80 -12.07 -13.06 -0.56
C ARG A 80 -12.58 -11.85 -1.32
N HIS A 81 -13.18 -10.90 -0.60
CA HIS A 81 -13.80 -9.70 -1.16
C HIS A 81 -13.00 -8.42 -0.92
N GLY A 82 -11.70 -8.53 -0.76
CA GLY A 82 -10.80 -7.41 -0.48
C GLY A 82 -10.92 -6.24 -1.48
N GLU A 83 -11.45 -6.47 -2.69
CA GLU A 83 -11.73 -5.43 -3.68
C GLU A 83 -12.65 -4.32 -3.17
N TYR A 84 -13.49 -4.59 -2.18
CA TYR A 84 -14.38 -3.59 -1.57
C TYR A 84 -13.72 -2.72 -0.51
N MET A 85 -12.47 -3.02 -0.15
CA MET A 85 -11.74 -2.30 0.89
C MET A 85 -11.24 -0.94 0.42
N GLN A 86 -10.89 -0.80 -0.85
CA GLN A 86 -10.26 0.40 -1.38
C GLN A 86 -11.24 1.57 -1.56
N VAL A 87 -10.74 2.79 -1.37
CA VAL A 87 -11.42 4.05 -1.70
C VAL A 87 -10.52 4.85 -2.65
N PRO A 88 -10.96 5.11 -3.90
CA PRO A 88 -10.18 5.88 -4.86
C PRO A 88 -9.93 7.31 -4.40
N ARG A 89 -8.76 7.88 -4.80
CA ARG A 89 -8.40 9.29 -4.61
C ARG A 89 -8.24 10.01 -5.96
N PRO A 90 -9.35 10.30 -6.68
CA PRO A 90 -9.28 10.80 -8.07
C PRO A 90 -8.53 12.12 -8.21
N LYS A 91 -8.51 12.98 -7.18
CA LYS A 91 -7.73 14.24 -7.20
C LYS A 91 -6.23 13.96 -7.21
N VAL A 92 -5.79 12.96 -6.42
CA VAL A 92 -4.40 12.51 -6.40
C VAL A 92 -4.01 11.91 -7.74
N TRP A 93 -4.84 11.03 -8.31
CA TRP A 93 -4.58 10.39 -9.59
C TRP A 93 -4.44 11.42 -10.72
N LYS A 94 -5.35 12.39 -10.76
CA LYS A 94 -5.24 13.52 -11.69
C LYS A 94 -3.91 14.27 -11.52
N LYS A 95 -3.48 14.50 -10.27
CA LYS A 95 -2.20 15.17 -10.00
C LYS A 95 -1.00 14.34 -10.47
N VAL A 96 -1.04 13.02 -10.28
CA VAL A 96 -0.01 12.09 -10.81
C VAL A 96 0.10 12.22 -12.32
N HIS A 97 -1.03 12.22 -13.03
CA HIS A 97 -1.10 12.41 -14.47
C HIS A 97 -0.48 13.78 -14.91
N GLU A 98 -0.84 14.87 -14.23
CA GLU A 98 -0.27 16.21 -14.49
C GLU A 98 1.25 16.23 -14.30
N LEU A 99 1.78 15.59 -13.26
CA LEU A 99 3.21 15.50 -13.00
C LEU A 99 3.93 14.63 -14.05
N LYS A 100 3.30 13.55 -14.49
CA LYS A 100 3.79 12.77 -15.63
C LYS A 100 3.92 13.62 -16.88
N GLN A 101 2.93 14.45 -17.20
CA GLN A 101 2.97 15.37 -18.35
C GLN A 101 4.05 16.44 -18.21
N LYS A 102 4.39 16.87 -16.99
CA LYS A 102 5.51 17.78 -16.71
C LYS A 102 6.89 17.11 -16.87
N GLY A 103 6.92 15.79 -17.10
CA GLY A 103 8.16 15.04 -17.37
C GLY A 103 8.77 14.33 -16.16
N TYR A 104 8.10 14.34 -15.01
CA TYR A 104 8.51 13.52 -13.86
C TYR A 104 8.33 12.04 -14.17
N LYS A 105 9.21 11.23 -13.60
CA LYS A 105 9.08 9.76 -13.61
C LYS A 105 8.31 9.30 -12.39
N ILE A 106 7.35 8.44 -12.61
CA ILE A 106 6.39 7.99 -11.59
C ILE A 106 6.63 6.52 -11.28
N TYR A 107 6.79 6.20 -10.00
CA TYR A 107 7.04 4.83 -9.54
C TYR A 107 6.15 4.47 -8.38
N ILE A 108 5.89 3.17 -8.23
CA ILE A 108 5.22 2.58 -7.05
C ILE A 108 6.25 1.81 -6.22
N LEU A 109 6.17 1.97 -4.89
CA LEU A 109 6.90 1.17 -3.92
C LEU A 109 5.97 0.83 -2.75
N SER A 110 5.43 -0.40 -2.72
CA SER A 110 4.36 -0.75 -1.78
C SER A 110 4.54 -2.11 -1.12
N ASN A 111 4.06 -2.21 0.12
CA ASN A 111 3.82 -3.49 0.78
C ASN A 111 2.38 -3.90 0.50
N TYR A 112 2.19 -4.98 -0.27
CA TYR A 112 0.86 -5.39 -0.71
C TYR A 112 0.84 -6.87 -1.10
N PRO A 113 -0.21 -7.63 -0.77
CA PRO A 113 -0.37 -8.97 -1.29
C PRO A 113 -0.78 -8.93 -2.77
N GLU A 114 -0.34 -9.92 -3.54
CA GLU A 114 -0.54 -9.95 -5.00
C GLU A 114 -2.00 -9.84 -5.41
N SER A 115 -2.87 -10.61 -4.75
CA SER A 115 -4.31 -10.67 -5.05
C SER A 115 -5.00 -9.32 -4.88
N LEU A 116 -4.74 -8.64 -3.75
CA LEU A 116 -5.31 -7.33 -3.47
C LEU A 116 -4.69 -6.25 -4.35
N PHE A 117 -3.38 -6.28 -4.60
CA PHE A 117 -2.74 -5.32 -5.50
C PHE A 117 -3.40 -5.35 -6.88
N LYS A 118 -3.56 -6.53 -7.46
CA LYS A 118 -4.22 -6.71 -8.77
C LYS A 118 -5.66 -6.19 -8.76
N LYS A 119 -6.46 -6.59 -7.77
CA LYS A 119 -7.86 -6.16 -7.65
C LYS A 119 -8.01 -4.65 -7.50
N HIS A 120 -7.14 -4.02 -6.69
CA HIS A 120 -7.24 -2.60 -6.40
C HIS A 120 -6.71 -1.71 -7.54
N THR A 121 -5.75 -2.19 -8.33
CA THR A 121 -5.15 -1.41 -9.42
C THR A 121 -5.73 -1.69 -10.80
N GLU A 122 -6.59 -2.69 -10.97
CA GLU A 122 -7.15 -3.10 -12.26
C GLU A 122 -7.82 -1.95 -13.03
N TYR A 123 -8.52 -1.08 -12.31
CA TYR A 123 -9.26 0.06 -12.90
C TYR A 123 -8.72 1.42 -12.45
N ALA A 124 -7.51 1.46 -11.92
CA ALA A 124 -6.89 2.69 -11.44
C ALA A 124 -6.14 3.38 -12.58
N ASP A 125 -6.68 4.51 -13.07
CA ASP A 125 -6.15 5.23 -14.24
C ASP A 125 -4.70 5.73 -14.06
N PHE A 126 -4.25 6.01 -12.83
CA PHE A 126 -2.87 6.37 -12.56
C PHE A 126 -1.86 5.28 -12.99
N MET A 127 -2.29 4.02 -13.13
CA MET A 127 -1.42 2.93 -13.57
C MET A 127 -0.87 3.15 -14.99
N ASP A 128 -1.57 3.89 -15.82
CA ASP A 128 -1.12 4.24 -17.17
C ASP A 128 0.08 5.19 -17.16
N ASP A 129 0.29 5.92 -16.05
CA ASP A 129 1.37 6.88 -15.88
C ASP A 129 2.64 6.29 -15.25
N ILE A 130 2.58 5.04 -14.75
CA ILE A 130 3.67 4.44 -13.99
C ILE A 130 4.84 4.02 -14.91
N ASP A 131 6.04 4.55 -14.63
CA ASP A 131 7.29 4.13 -15.30
C ASP A 131 7.82 2.80 -14.75
N GLY A 132 7.43 2.44 -13.53
CA GLY A 132 7.81 1.17 -12.93
C GLY A 132 7.30 0.99 -11.51
N LEU A 133 7.36 -0.26 -11.04
CA LEU A 133 6.87 -0.60 -9.72
C LEU A 133 7.72 -1.69 -9.05
N MET A 134 7.74 -1.64 -7.71
CA MET A 134 8.26 -2.67 -6.84
C MET A 134 7.26 -2.89 -5.72
N VAL A 135 6.68 -4.08 -5.66
CA VAL A 135 5.72 -4.47 -4.62
C VAL A 135 6.29 -5.65 -3.84
N SER A 136 6.06 -5.68 -2.56
CA SER A 136 6.66 -6.65 -1.63
C SER A 136 6.49 -8.10 -2.07
N TYR A 137 5.31 -8.49 -2.59
CA TYR A 137 5.07 -9.86 -3.06
C TYR A 137 5.98 -10.28 -4.23
N MET A 138 6.49 -9.32 -5.03
CA MET A 138 7.31 -9.61 -6.21
C MET A 138 8.70 -10.14 -5.87
N ILE A 139 9.20 -9.75 -4.69
CA ILE A 139 10.58 -10.05 -4.27
C ILE A 139 10.65 -10.61 -2.85
N HIS A 140 9.52 -10.79 -2.18
CA HIS A 140 9.39 -11.27 -0.79
C HIS A 140 10.20 -10.41 0.20
N LYS A 141 10.25 -9.10 -0.06
CA LYS A 141 10.88 -8.08 0.78
C LYS A 141 9.92 -6.92 0.96
N ALA A 142 9.90 -6.33 2.15
CA ALA A 142 8.95 -5.29 2.51
C ALA A 142 9.65 -4.06 3.10
N LYS A 143 9.03 -2.90 2.94
CA LYS A 143 9.37 -1.70 3.71
C LYS A 143 9.15 -2.00 5.21
N PRO A 144 9.96 -1.48 6.11
CA PRO A 144 11.04 -0.50 5.94
C PRO A 144 12.44 -1.08 5.68
N ALA A 145 12.55 -2.37 5.32
CA ALA A 145 13.86 -2.98 5.04
C ALA A 145 14.53 -2.31 3.83
N GLU A 146 15.86 -2.10 3.91
CA GLU A 146 16.65 -1.44 2.85
C GLU A 146 16.53 -2.13 1.50
N ASP A 147 16.40 -3.46 1.52
CA ASP A 147 16.39 -4.32 0.33
C ASP A 147 15.34 -3.91 -0.71
N ILE A 148 14.13 -3.47 -0.28
CA ILE A 148 13.06 -3.14 -1.23
C ILE A 148 13.31 -1.78 -1.91
N TYR A 149 13.85 -0.79 -1.19
CA TYR A 149 14.25 0.50 -1.77
C TYR A 149 15.39 0.31 -2.76
N LYS A 150 16.39 -0.51 -2.38
CA LYS A 150 17.51 -0.86 -3.23
C LYS A 150 17.03 -1.59 -4.49
N ALA A 151 16.14 -2.56 -4.36
CA ALA A 151 15.59 -3.32 -5.48
C ALA A 151 14.87 -2.44 -6.50
N LEU A 152 14.07 -1.44 -6.04
CA LEU A 152 13.47 -0.46 -6.92
C LEU A 152 14.52 0.35 -7.68
N CYS A 153 15.50 0.91 -6.96
CA CYS A 153 16.56 1.73 -7.56
C CYS A 153 17.40 0.93 -8.57
N ASP A 154 17.81 -0.28 -8.22
CA ASP A 154 18.62 -1.15 -9.09
C ASP A 154 17.84 -1.54 -10.36
N LYS A 155 16.56 -1.90 -10.22
CA LYS A 155 15.72 -2.34 -11.33
C LYS A 155 15.52 -1.26 -12.40
N TYR A 156 15.35 -0.01 -11.96
CA TYR A 156 15.02 1.11 -12.85
C TYR A 156 16.14 2.13 -13.03
N GLY A 157 17.33 1.86 -12.46
CA GLY A 157 18.49 2.76 -12.56
C GLY A 157 18.26 4.11 -11.89
N LEU A 158 17.56 4.14 -10.74
CA LEU A 158 17.20 5.38 -10.06
C LEU A 158 18.34 5.89 -9.20
N ASP A 159 18.66 7.18 -9.34
CA ASP A 159 19.47 7.88 -8.36
C ASP A 159 18.59 8.29 -7.18
N ARG A 160 18.91 7.72 -5.99
CA ARG A 160 18.19 8.03 -4.74
C ARG A 160 18.23 9.51 -4.37
N SER A 161 19.28 10.24 -4.78
CA SER A 161 19.40 11.69 -4.53
C SER A 161 18.46 12.53 -5.39
N GLU A 162 17.98 11.97 -6.52
CA GLU A 162 17.01 12.56 -7.44
C GLU A 162 15.60 12.01 -7.25
N SER A 163 15.39 11.19 -6.20
CA SER A 163 14.13 10.50 -5.91
C SER A 163 13.51 11.01 -4.60
N ILE A 164 12.18 11.03 -4.55
CA ILE A 164 11.40 11.32 -3.34
C ILE A 164 10.29 10.29 -3.18
N PHE A 165 10.11 9.79 -1.96
CA PHE A 165 9.14 8.77 -1.61
C PHE A 165 8.03 9.33 -0.71
N PHE A 166 6.78 8.99 -1.01
CA PHE A 166 5.57 9.39 -0.28
C PHE A 166 4.92 8.16 0.33
N ASP A 167 4.80 8.13 1.66
CA ASP A 167 4.26 6.99 2.40
C ASP A 167 3.53 7.47 3.66
N ASP A 168 2.48 6.78 4.09
CA ASP A 168 1.68 7.16 5.28
C ASP A 168 2.28 6.63 6.59
N ARG A 169 3.20 5.65 6.53
CA ARG A 169 3.81 5.00 7.70
C ARG A 169 5.17 5.59 8.04
N SER A 170 5.33 6.02 9.29
CA SER A 170 6.58 6.65 9.77
C SER A 170 7.79 5.76 9.56
N GLU A 171 7.68 4.46 9.87
CA GLU A 171 8.77 3.51 9.73
C GLU A 171 9.26 3.36 8.28
N ASN A 172 8.36 3.43 7.30
CA ASN A 172 8.72 3.37 5.88
C ASN A 172 9.44 4.64 5.44
N VAL A 173 8.95 5.80 5.87
CA VAL A 173 9.60 7.10 5.63
C VAL A 173 11.01 7.12 6.21
N GLU A 174 11.18 6.68 7.46
CA GLU A 174 12.48 6.58 8.13
C GLU A 174 13.42 5.59 7.41
N GLY A 175 12.87 4.45 6.95
CA GLY A 175 13.62 3.47 6.16
C GLY A 175 14.15 4.07 4.85
N ALA A 176 13.34 4.82 4.12
CA ALA A 176 13.74 5.52 2.90
C ALA A 176 14.82 6.59 3.16
N ILE A 177 14.66 7.38 4.23
CA ILE A 177 15.65 8.39 4.64
C ILE A 177 16.99 7.71 5.00
N LYS A 178 16.96 6.63 5.76
CA LYS A 178 18.15 5.85 6.11
C LYS A 178 18.85 5.27 4.88
N PHE A 179 18.10 4.85 3.87
CA PHE A 179 18.62 4.41 2.57
C PHE A 179 19.25 5.57 1.78
N GLY A 180 19.00 6.84 2.15
CA GLY A 180 19.52 8.05 1.49
C GLY A 180 18.59 8.63 0.42
N MET A 181 17.32 8.28 0.44
CA MET A 181 16.27 8.83 -0.40
C MET A 181 15.48 9.89 0.39
N LYS A 182 15.08 10.99 -0.26
CA LYS A 182 14.12 11.91 0.35
C LYS A 182 12.80 11.21 0.55
N SER A 183 12.13 11.48 1.66
CA SER A 183 10.81 10.91 1.91
C SER A 183 9.93 11.87 2.70
N VAL A 184 8.63 11.79 2.46
CA VAL A 184 7.60 12.61 3.12
C VAL A 184 6.51 11.71 3.68
N LYS A 185 6.17 11.93 4.95
CA LYS A 185 5.03 11.26 5.57
C LYS A 185 3.72 11.91 5.16
N ILE A 186 2.82 11.11 4.63
CA ILE A 186 1.50 11.54 4.18
C ILE A 186 0.47 11.25 5.26
N LEU A 187 -0.12 12.30 5.82
CA LEU A 187 -1.13 12.21 6.88
C LEU A 187 -2.56 12.29 6.34
N SER A 188 -2.74 12.81 5.11
CA SER A 188 -4.05 12.94 4.46
C SER A 188 -3.89 13.20 2.97
N GLU A 189 -4.99 13.06 2.21
CA GLU A 189 -5.04 13.43 0.79
C GLU A 189 -4.58 14.87 0.55
N GLN A 190 -5.03 15.82 1.39
CA GLN A 190 -4.68 17.23 1.24
C GLN A 190 -3.18 17.46 1.43
N VAL A 191 -2.55 16.83 2.43
CA VAL A 191 -1.10 16.92 2.64
C VAL A 191 -0.34 16.41 1.43
N LEU A 192 -0.79 15.30 0.81
CA LEU A 192 -0.17 14.80 -0.40
C LEU A 192 -0.30 15.79 -1.56
N LEU A 193 -1.49 16.35 -1.79
CA LEU A 193 -1.71 17.34 -2.85
C LEU A 193 -0.83 18.57 -2.66
N ASP A 194 -0.74 19.10 -1.43
CA ASP A 194 0.11 20.26 -1.09
C ASP A 194 1.61 19.98 -1.34
N GLU A 195 2.07 18.76 -1.03
CA GLU A 195 3.45 18.35 -1.34
C GLU A 195 3.69 18.21 -2.85
N LEU A 196 2.73 17.65 -3.58
CA LEU A 196 2.83 17.47 -5.04
C LEU A 196 2.73 18.79 -5.82
N ASP A 197 2.14 19.83 -5.25
CA ASP A 197 2.08 21.17 -5.85
C ASP A 197 3.46 21.89 -5.91
N ARG A 198 4.46 21.34 -5.21
CA ARG A 198 5.84 21.84 -5.25
C ARG A 198 6.62 21.40 -6.50
N PHE A 199 6.07 20.51 -7.26
CA PHE A 199 6.63 19.95 -8.49
C PHE A 199 5.81 20.41 -9.70
#